data_4d130ad56048d93b1c495f4b6fc38197
#
_entry.id   4d130ad56048d93b1c495f4b6fc38197
#
_cell.length_a   1.000
_cell.length_b   1.000
_cell.length_c   1.000
_cell.angle_alpha   90.00
_cell.angle_beta   90.00
_cell.angle_gamma   90.00
#
_symmetry.space_group_name_H-M   'P 1'
#
loop_
_entity.id
_entity.type
_entity.pdbx_description
1 polymer ?
#
loop_
_entity_poly.entity_id
_entity_poly.type
_entity_poly.pdbx_seq_one_letter_code
_entity_poly.pdbx_strand_id
1 'polypeptide(L)'
;ERNLYDLIVRRFIAVLYPPFRYDQTTLVTVINGENFYSRGKVVKDKGWRAVTSRQAVKEESVDDILPDQTLTLSKKGDHKQVESCKINKSKTKPPARYSEATLLTAMESPGKFIEDEELRETMKGSGLGTPATRADIIEKLLYNNYIERQGKELTPTSKGAQLIELVAPALKTPELTARWEQRLSNIARGKGSKTEFMADIRQNAVELVKSVITDTAIYKADNISKTKCPVCGKFMLLVNGKRGKMLICQDRTCGHRQPEKQNDFGFKSSKKASRINQKMISQYSDQGSIGQSLGDLLKAALAKENKAKEE
;
A
#
# COMPACT_ATOMS: atom_id res chain seq x y z
N GLU A 1 21.35 -6.41 -9.84
CA GLU A 1 21.41 -6.04 -11.27
C GLU A 1 21.25 -7.27 -12.18
N ARG A 2 22.06 -8.35 -11.99
CA ARG A 2 22.01 -9.54 -12.86
C ARG A 2 20.62 -10.20 -12.92
N ASN A 3 19.95 -10.36 -11.78
CA ASN A 3 18.60 -10.95 -11.73
C ASN A 3 17.55 -10.07 -12.43
N LEU A 4 17.69 -8.75 -12.32
CA LEU A 4 16.81 -7.81 -13.02
C LEU A 4 17.04 -7.86 -14.54
N TYR A 5 18.30 -7.89 -14.96
CA TYR A 5 18.66 -8.05 -16.36
C TYR A 5 18.09 -9.35 -16.95
N ASP A 6 18.27 -10.48 -16.25
CA ASP A 6 17.75 -11.78 -16.68
C ASP A 6 16.21 -11.76 -16.80
N LEU A 7 15.52 -11.11 -15.84
CA LEU A 7 14.07 -10.95 -15.89
C LEU A 7 13.62 -10.16 -17.12
N ILE A 8 14.29 -9.03 -17.41
CA ILE A 8 13.99 -8.17 -18.57
C ILE A 8 14.22 -8.93 -19.87
N VAL A 9 15.35 -9.61 -20.00
CA VAL A 9 15.70 -10.39 -21.19
C VAL A 9 14.68 -11.50 -21.42
N ARG A 10 14.33 -12.26 -20.38
CA ARG A 10 13.31 -13.31 -20.49
C ARG A 10 11.95 -12.75 -20.88
N ARG A 11 11.57 -11.60 -20.33
CA ARG A 11 10.30 -10.96 -20.70
C ARG A 11 10.30 -10.49 -22.15
N PHE A 12 11.41 -9.90 -22.61
CA PHE A 12 11.57 -9.50 -24.01
C PHE A 12 11.50 -10.70 -24.97
N ILE A 13 12.23 -11.78 -24.68
CA ILE A 13 12.18 -13.00 -25.48
C ILE A 13 10.76 -13.60 -25.48
N ALA A 14 10.08 -13.61 -24.34
CA ALA A 14 8.73 -14.15 -24.20
C ALA A 14 7.71 -13.47 -25.13
N VAL A 15 7.89 -12.19 -25.45
CA VAL A 15 7.01 -11.46 -26.39
C VAL A 15 7.09 -12.01 -27.81
N LEU A 16 8.23 -12.60 -28.20
CA LEU A 16 8.45 -13.18 -29.53
C LEU A 16 7.97 -14.65 -29.63
N TYR A 17 7.62 -15.26 -28.48
CA TYR A 17 7.13 -16.64 -28.47
C TYR A 17 5.63 -16.70 -28.80
N PRO A 18 5.14 -17.87 -29.29
CA PRO A 18 3.72 -18.07 -29.53
C PRO A 18 2.91 -17.98 -28.24
N PRO A 19 1.59 -17.75 -28.32
CA PRO A 19 0.72 -17.66 -27.16
C PRO A 19 0.67 -18.99 -26.40
N PHE A 20 0.53 -18.90 -25.08
CA PHE A 20 0.24 -20.05 -24.24
C PHE A 20 -1.16 -20.58 -24.54
N ARG A 21 -1.27 -21.87 -24.94
CA ARG A 21 -2.53 -22.51 -25.33
C ARG A 21 -2.87 -23.64 -24.39
N TYR A 22 -4.11 -23.67 -23.93
CA TYR A 22 -4.62 -24.74 -23.06
C TYR A 22 -6.11 -24.97 -23.31
N ASP A 23 -6.55 -26.18 -23.04
CA ASP A 23 -7.96 -26.52 -23.00
C ASP A 23 -8.43 -26.46 -21.54
N GLN A 24 -9.49 -25.70 -21.29
CA GLN A 24 -10.16 -25.66 -20.01
C GLN A 24 -11.47 -26.42 -20.10
N THR A 25 -11.61 -27.44 -19.30
CA THR A 25 -12.84 -28.25 -19.21
C THR A 25 -13.54 -27.94 -17.90
N THR A 26 -14.81 -27.60 -17.98
CA THR A 26 -15.69 -27.49 -16.81
C THR A 26 -16.77 -28.56 -16.91
N LEU A 27 -16.82 -29.46 -15.95
CA LEU A 27 -17.82 -30.49 -15.82
C LEU A 27 -18.80 -30.09 -14.72
N VAL A 28 -20.08 -30.08 -15.04
CA VAL A 28 -21.16 -29.84 -14.07
C VAL A 28 -21.88 -31.15 -13.84
N THR A 29 -21.78 -31.70 -12.64
CA THR A 29 -22.47 -32.93 -12.24
C THR A 29 -23.65 -32.57 -11.34
N VAL A 30 -24.83 -33.08 -11.65
CA VAL A 30 -26.04 -32.83 -10.86
C VAL A 30 -26.32 -34.07 -10.01
N ILE A 31 -26.41 -33.89 -8.70
CA ILE A 31 -26.70 -34.94 -7.73
C ILE A 31 -27.84 -34.44 -6.83
N ASN A 32 -28.98 -35.11 -6.86
CA ASN A 32 -30.17 -34.71 -6.08
C ASN A 32 -30.58 -33.23 -6.26
N GLY A 33 -30.42 -32.68 -7.47
CA GLY A 33 -30.76 -31.29 -7.78
C GLY A 33 -29.65 -30.28 -7.46
N GLU A 34 -28.57 -30.69 -6.80
CA GLU A 34 -27.42 -29.83 -6.49
C GLU A 34 -26.32 -29.94 -7.56
N ASN A 35 -25.70 -28.80 -7.90
CA ASN A 35 -24.69 -28.72 -8.94
C ASN A 35 -23.27 -28.79 -8.33
N PHE A 36 -22.49 -29.75 -8.80
CA PHE A 36 -21.08 -29.92 -8.44
C PHE A 36 -20.21 -29.55 -9.65
N TYR A 37 -19.30 -28.60 -9.46
CA TYR A 37 -18.42 -28.08 -10.51
C TYR A 37 -17.03 -28.69 -10.39
N SER A 38 -16.59 -29.39 -11.43
CA SER A 38 -15.22 -29.88 -11.57
C SER A 38 -14.55 -29.12 -12.71
N ARG A 39 -13.37 -28.55 -12.45
CA ARG A 39 -12.62 -27.80 -13.45
C ARG A 39 -11.26 -28.45 -13.65
N GLY A 40 -10.84 -28.58 -14.90
CA GLY A 40 -9.54 -29.09 -15.27
C GLY A 40 -8.92 -28.25 -16.37
N LYS A 41 -7.58 -28.28 -16.46
CA LYS A 41 -6.80 -27.56 -17.44
C LYS A 41 -5.74 -28.46 -18.02
N VAL A 42 -5.71 -28.58 -19.34
CA VAL A 42 -4.71 -29.37 -20.07
C VAL A 42 -3.89 -28.42 -20.96
N VAL A 43 -2.62 -28.30 -20.68
CA VAL A 43 -1.72 -27.45 -21.48
C VAL A 43 -1.45 -28.09 -22.84
N LYS A 44 -1.79 -27.44 -23.93
CA LYS A 44 -1.51 -27.85 -25.33
C LYS A 44 -0.16 -27.36 -25.79
N ASP A 45 0.13 -26.07 -25.57
CA ASP A 45 1.37 -25.42 -25.95
C ASP A 45 1.82 -24.48 -24.85
N LYS A 46 3.05 -24.64 -24.42
CA LYS A 46 3.65 -23.78 -23.37
C LYS A 46 3.90 -22.36 -23.84
N GLY A 47 4.02 -22.15 -25.16
CA GLY A 47 4.28 -20.82 -25.74
C GLY A 47 5.30 -20.00 -24.95
N TRP A 48 5.00 -18.72 -24.73
CA TRP A 48 5.87 -17.80 -23.98
C TRP A 48 6.19 -18.26 -22.53
N ARG A 49 5.37 -19.10 -21.91
CA ARG A 49 5.65 -19.66 -20.57
C ARG A 49 6.88 -20.60 -20.56
N ALA A 50 7.35 -21.06 -21.70
CA ALA A 50 8.57 -21.88 -21.77
C ALA A 50 9.84 -21.07 -21.39
N VAL A 51 9.81 -19.77 -21.59
CA VAL A 51 10.93 -18.86 -21.30
C VAL A 51 10.90 -18.34 -19.86
N THR A 52 9.72 -18.27 -19.24
CA THR A 52 9.53 -17.78 -17.88
C THR A 52 9.82 -18.88 -16.86
N SER A 53 10.57 -18.56 -15.79
CA SER A 53 10.84 -19.53 -14.72
C SER A 53 9.58 -19.86 -13.92
N ARG A 54 9.45 -21.11 -13.44
CA ARG A 54 8.33 -21.57 -12.60
C ARG A 54 8.05 -20.70 -11.36
N GLN A 55 9.05 -19.95 -10.88
CA GLN A 55 8.90 -19.09 -9.69
C GLN A 55 8.11 -17.81 -9.97
N ALA A 56 8.16 -17.27 -11.20
CA ALA A 56 7.41 -16.07 -11.57
C ALA A 56 5.90 -16.33 -11.76
N VAL A 57 5.50 -17.59 -11.91
CA VAL A 57 4.11 -17.98 -12.23
C VAL A 57 3.23 -18.18 -10.98
N LYS A 58 3.84 -18.24 -9.78
CA LYS A 58 3.09 -18.47 -8.52
C LYS A 58 2.33 -17.25 -7.98
N GLU A 59 2.54 -16.07 -8.54
CA GLU A 59 1.91 -14.82 -8.08
C GLU A 59 0.76 -14.34 -8.99
N GLU A 60 0.41 -15.09 -10.02
CA GLU A 60 -0.52 -14.61 -11.03
C GLU A 60 -1.90 -15.23 -10.92
N SER A 61 -2.88 -14.34 -10.86
CA SER A 61 -4.31 -14.47 -11.17
C SER A 61 -5.10 -15.62 -10.53
N VAL A 62 -6.27 -15.25 -10.05
CA VAL A 62 -7.33 -16.15 -9.55
C VAL A 62 -7.66 -17.29 -10.54
N ASP A 63 -7.35 -17.11 -11.82
CA ASP A 63 -7.55 -18.13 -12.86
C ASP A 63 -6.49 -19.24 -12.87
N ASP A 64 -5.31 -19.03 -12.25
CA ASP A 64 -4.27 -20.07 -12.14
C ASP A 64 -4.45 -21.02 -10.93
N ILE A 65 -5.52 -20.83 -10.14
CA ILE A 65 -5.88 -21.73 -9.02
C ILE A 65 -6.49 -23.04 -9.52
N LEU A 66 -6.79 -23.14 -10.82
CA LEU A 66 -7.30 -24.39 -11.38
C LEU A 66 -6.17 -25.44 -11.38
N PRO A 67 -6.39 -26.59 -10.73
CA PRO A 67 -5.41 -27.64 -10.73
C PRO A 67 -5.14 -28.09 -12.17
N ASP A 68 -3.85 -28.34 -12.50
CA ASP A 68 -3.45 -29.01 -13.74
C ASP A 68 -3.91 -30.49 -13.68
N GLN A 69 -5.22 -30.67 -13.77
CA GLN A 69 -5.82 -32.02 -13.79
C GLN A 69 -6.56 -32.22 -15.11
N THR A 70 -6.40 -33.42 -15.64
CA THR A 70 -7.17 -33.88 -16.79
C THR A 70 -8.46 -34.49 -16.28
N LEU A 71 -9.59 -33.88 -16.63
CA LEU A 71 -10.90 -34.47 -16.36
C LEU A 71 -11.21 -35.59 -17.36
N THR A 72 -11.88 -36.64 -16.89
CA THR A 72 -12.37 -37.70 -17.76
C THR A 72 -13.31 -37.10 -18.81
N LEU A 73 -13.13 -37.48 -20.07
CA LEU A 73 -14.03 -37.13 -21.14
C LEU A 73 -15.43 -37.63 -20.82
N SER A 74 -16.38 -36.72 -20.67
CA SER A 74 -17.77 -37.05 -20.40
C SER A 74 -18.65 -36.24 -21.32
N LYS A 75 -19.75 -36.80 -21.78
CA LYS A 75 -20.75 -36.15 -22.62
C LYS A 75 -21.93 -35.68 -21.77
N LYS A 76 -22.66 -34.70 -22.27
CA LYS A 76 -23.89 -34.25 -21.63
C LYS A 76 -24.91 -35.44 -21.59
N GLY A 77 -25.39 -35.72 -20.40
CA GLY A 77 -26.31 -36.83 -20.15
C GLY A 77 -25.66 -38.15 -19.72
N ASP A 78 -24.34 -38.22 -19.62
CA ASP A 78 -23.68 -39.40 -19.06
C ASP A 78 -24.03 -39.57 -17.57
N HIS A 79 -24.40 -40.76 -17.20
CA HIS A 79 -24.63 -41.14 -15.80
C HIS A 79 -23.36 -41.72 -15.21
N LYS A 80 -22.98 -41.23 -14.04
CA LYS A 80 -21.80 -41.68 -13.27
C LYS A 80 -22.26 -42.11 -11.88
N GLN A 81 -21.67 -43.19 -11.38
CA GLN A 81 -21.93 -43.65 -10.02
C GLN A 81 -21.02 -42.91 -9.05
N VAL A 82 -21.55 -42.39 -7.93
CA VAL A 82 -20.78 -41.75 -6.88
C VAL A 82 -20.16 -42.83 -6.00
N GLU A 83 -18.83 -42.91 -6.00
CA GLU A 83 -18.09 -43.88 -5.18
C GLU A 83 -17.93 -43.42 -3.73
N SER A 84 -17.65 -42.14 -3.54
CA SER A 84 -17.47 -41.56 -2.21
C SER A 84 -17.83 -40.06 -2.19
N CYS A 85 -18.33 -39.60 -1.06
CA CYS A 85 -18.58 -38.19 -0.79
C CYS A 85 -17.95 -37.83 0.55
N LYS A 86 -17.19 -36.70 0.57
CA LYS A 86 -16.55 -36.16 1.77
C LYS A 86 -16.94 -34.74 1.99
N ILE A 87 -17.40 -34.40 3.19
CA ILE A 87 -17.69 -33.03 3.60
C ILE A 87 -16.43 -32.43 4.22
N ASN A 88 -15.83 -31.47 3.55
CA ASN A 88 -14.70 -30.72 4.07
C ASN A 88 -15.22 -29.45 4.77
N LYS A 89 -15.15 -29.43 6.10
CA LYS A 89 -15.48 -28.24 6.88
C LYS A 89 -14.31 -27.27 6.78
N SER A 90 -14.52 -26.09 6.22
CA SER A 90 -13.52 -25.02 6.13
C SER A 90 -14.10 -23.72 6.65
N LYS A 91 -13.23 -22.81 7.05
CA LYS A 91 -13.60 -21.44 7.43
C LYS A 91 -13.12 -20.49 6.35
N THR A 92 -13.93 -19.48 6.04
CA THR A 92 -13.51 -18.39 5.18
C THR A 92 -12.30 -17.69 5.80
N LYS A 93 -11.33 -17.38 4.95
CA LYS A 93 -10.15 -16.60 5.36
C LYS A 93 -10.35 -15.15 4.90
N PRO A 94 -9.87 -14.17 5.69
CA PRO A 94 -9.85 -12.79 5.23
C PRO A 94 -9.00 -12.68 3.96
N PRO A 95 -9.21 -11.63 3.12
CA PRO A 95 -8.36 -11.37 1.99
C PRO A 95 -6.88 -11.27 2.40
N ALA A 96 -5.97 -11.68 1.52
CA ALA A 96 -4.55 -11.53 1.75
C ALA A 96 -4.18 -10.05 1.88
N ARG A 97 -3.21 -9.74 2.74
CA ARG A 97 -2.67 -8.39 2.87
C ARG A 97 -1.95 -8.00 1.58
N TYR A 98 -1.85 -6.70 1.34
CA TYR A 98 -1.11 -6.21 0.18
C TYR A 98 0.38 -6.51 0.30
N SER A 99 0.97 -6.99 -0.78
CA SER A 99 2.41 -6.88 -1.03
C SER A 99 2.69 -5.58 -1.79
N GLU A 100 3.95 -5.18 -1.94
CA GLU A 100 4.29 -4.00 -2.74
C GLU A 100 3.78 -4.15 -4.18
N ALA A 101 3.91 -5.33 -4.77
CA ALA A 101 3.43 -5.61 -6.12
C ALA A 101 1.90 -5.48 -6.23
N THR A 102 1.14 -6.07 -5.30
CA THR A 102 -0.32 -5.99 -5.34
C THR A 102 -0.83 -4.59 -4.98
N LEU A 103 -0.12 -3.83 -4.14
CA LEU A 103 -0.44 -2.43 -3.86
C LEU A 103 -0.21 -1.56 -5.10
N LEU A 104 0.91 -1.75 -5.82
CA LEU A 104 1.16 -1.07 -7.09
C LEU A 104 0.05 -1.35 -8.11
N THR A 105 -0.39 -2.61 -8.23
CA THR A 105 -1.52 -2.99 -9.10
C THR A 105 -2.82 -2.32 -8.66
N ALA A 106 -3.08 -2.22 -7.36
CA ALA A 106 -4.27 -1.52 -6.83
C ALA A 106 -4.20 0.00 -7.10
N MET A 107 -3.01 0.60 -7.01
CA MET A 107 -2.79 2.02 -7.38
C MET A 107 -2.94 2.25 -8.88
N GLU A 108 -2.59 1.27 -9.71
CA GLU A 108 -2.76 1.34 -11.16
C GLU A 108 -4.22 1.24 -11.58
N SER A 109 -5.00 0.41 -10.91
CA SER A 109 -6.42 0.16 -11.22
C SER A 109 -7.31 0.39 -10.00
N PRO A 110 -7.44 1.63 -9.50
CA PRO A 110 -8.20 1.92 -8.29
C PRO A 110 -9.72 1.87 -8.50
N GLY A 111 -10.19 1.71 -9.73
CA GLY A 111 -11.63 1.63 -10.06
C GLY A 111 -12.39 0.55 -9.29
N LYS A 112 -11.71 -0.50 -8.80
CA LYS A 112 -12.32 -1.54 -7.96
C LYS A 112 -12.89 -1.02 -6.63
N PHE A 113 -12.43 0.15 -6.18
CA PHE A 113 -12.84 0.79 -4.94
C PHE A 113 -13.82 1.95 -5.16
N ILE A 114 -14.33 2.13 -6.39
CA ILE A 114 -15.27 3.17 -6.77
C ILE A 114 -16.60 2.51 -7.10
N GLU A 115 -17.67 2.96 -6.46
CA GLU A 115 -19.02 2.43 -6.68
C GLU A 115 -19.64 2.99 -7.96
N ASP A 116 -19.37 4.27 -8.25
CA ASP A 116 -19.87 4.97 -9.44
C ASP A 116 -19.21 4.41 -10.72
N GLU A 117 -20.04 3.91 -11.66
CA GLU A 117 -19.56 3.28 -12.90
C GLU A 117 -18.84 4.28 -13.83
N GLU A 118 -19.31 5.53 -13.92
CA GLU A 118 -18.70 6.54 -14.78
C GLU A 118 -17.32 6.95 -14.28
N LEU A 119 -17.20 7.15 -12.97
CA LEU A 119 -15.91 7.43 -12.33
C LEU A 119 -14.96 6.23 -12.40
N ARG A 120 -15.48 5.01 -12.31
CA ARG A 120 -14.73 3.77 -12.47
C ARG A 120 -14.12 3.66 -13.87
N GLU A 121 -14.89 3.95 -14.91
CA GLU A 121 -14.40 3.96 -16.30
C GLU A 121 -13.30 5.02 -16.48
N THR A 122 -13.48 6.21 -15.93
CA THR A 122 -12.46 7.27 -15.97
C THR A 122 -11.13 6.80 -15.37
N MET A 123 -11.18 6.05 -14.26
CA MET A 123 -9.99 5.56 -13.58
C MET A 123 -9.34 4.33 -14.23
N LYS A 124 -9.94 3.72 -15.26
CA LYS A 124 -9.29 2.64 -16.03
C LYS A 124 -8.04 3.12 -16.78
N GLY A 125 -8.03 4.38 -17.21
CA GLY A 125 -6.87 4.99 -17.90
C GLY A 125 -5.95 5.80 -16.99
N SER A 126 -6.40 6.14 -15.78
CA SER A 126 -5.70 6.99 -14.81
C SER A 126 -5.60 6.25 -13.48
N GLY A 127 -4.41 6.02 -12.98
CA GLY A 127 -4.22 5.41 -11.66
C GLY A 127 -3.98 6.45 -10.58
N LEU A 128 -3.79 5.99 -9.35
CA LEU A 128 -3.29 6.81 -8.25
C LEU A 128 -1.77 7.00 -8.42
N GLY A 129 -1.37 8.21 -8.75
CA GLY A 129 0.02 8.52 -9.12
C GLY A 129 0.41 7.98 -10.50
N THR A 130 1.52 8.49 -11.03
CA THR A 130 2.12 7.99 -12.27
C THR A 130 2.98 6.75 -11.99
N PRO A 131 3.31 5.92 -13.01
CA PRO A 131 4.22 4.79 -12.83
C PRO A 131 5.54 5.18 -12.16
N ALA A 132 6.08 6.36 -12.49
CA ALA A 132 7.33 6.85 -11.89
C ALA A 132 7.20 7.25 -10.41
N THR A 133 6.03 7.71 -9.98
CA THR A 133 5.84 8.25 -8.61
C THR A 133 5.27 7.22 -7.62
N ARG A 134 4.66 6.12 -8.09
CA ARG A 134 4.02 5.13 -7.21
C ARG A 134 5.01 4.49 -6.24
N ALA A 135 6.19 4.12 -6.72
CA ALA A 135 7.23 3.53 -5.86
C ALA A 135 7.67 4.52 -4.78
N ASP A 136 7.89 5.78 -5.13
CA ASP A 136 8.25 6.84 -4.19
C ASP A 136 7.16 7.09 -3.14
N ILE A 137 5.88 6.97 -3.51
CA ILE A 137 4.76 7.09 -2.58
C ILE A 137 4.83 5.98 -1.54
N ILE A 138 5.02 4.73 -1.96
CA ILE A 138 5.15 3.58 -1.05
C ILE A 138 6.36 3.75 -0.13
N GLU A 139 7.52 4.13 -0.67
CA GLU A 139 8.71 4.39 0.15
C GLU A 139 8.50 5.53 1.15
N LYS A 140 7.79 6.60 0.79
CA LYS A 140 7.42 7.69 1.71
C LYS A 140 6.49 7.20 2.84
N LEU A 141 5.53 6.33 2.54
CA LEU A 141 4.65 5.74 3.55
C LEU A 141 5.44 4.88 4.54
N LEU A 142 6.40 4.09 4.06
CA LEU A 142 7.32 3.29 4.88
C LEU A 142 8.26 4.18 5.69
N TYR A 143 8.87 5.19 5.07
CA TYR A 143 9.79 6.11 5.73
C TYR A 143 9.12 6.89 6.87
N ASN A 144 7.87 7.31 6.67
CA ASN A 144 7.09 8.02 7.68
C ASN A 144 6.44 7.10 8.72
N ASN A 145 6.69 5.79 8.65
CA ASN A 145 6.10 4.78 9.53
C ASN A 145 4.57 4.80 9.54
N TYR A 146 3.92 4.99 8.39
CA TYR A 146 2.48 4.79 8.24
C TYR A 146 2.15 3.33 7.92
N ILE A 147 3.04 2.67 7.20
CA ILE A 147 3.00 1.24 6.92
C ILE A 147 4.37 0.62 7.26
N GLU A 148 4.39 -0.68 7.48
CA GLU A 148 5.61 -1.46 7.70
C GLU A 148 5.61 -2.74 6.88
N ARG A 149 6.82 -3.28 6.61
CA ARG A 149 7.00 -4.55 5.92
C ARG A 149 7.03 -5.69 6.94
N GLN A 150 6.13 -6.64 6.80
CA GLN A 150 6.15 -7.91 7.55
C GLN A 150 6.40 -9.05 6.56
N GLY A 151 7.66 -9.40 6.36
CA GLY A 151 8.07 -10.33 5.29
C GLY A 151 7.81 -9.74 3.91
N LYS A 152 6.89 -10.34 3.15
CA LYS A 152 6.46 -9.82 1.84
C LYS A 152 5.21 -8.94 1.91
N GLU A 153 4.54 -8.90 3.04
CA GLU A 153 3.29 -8.19 3.23
C GLU A 153 3.52 -6.78 3.79
N LEU A 154 2.62 -5.88 3.41
CA LEU A 154 2.54 -4.52 3.95
C LEU A 154 1.42 -4.48 4.99
N THR A 155 1.74 -3.97 6.18
CA THR A 155 0.78 -3.80 7.26
C THR A 155 0.72 -2.34 7.69
N PRO A 156 -0.48 -1.79 7.97
CA PRO A 156 -0.59 -0.45 8.54
C PRO A 156 -0.02 -0.46 9.97
N THR A 157 0.71 0.58 10.31
CA THR A 157 1.10 0.83 11.70
C THR A 157 -0.08 1.47 12.45
N SER A 158 -0.02 1.48 13.78
CA SER A 158 -1.00 2.22 14.58
C SER A 158 -1.08 3.69 14.19
N LYS A 159 0.07 4.33 13.92
CA LYS A 159 0.13 5.70 13.40
C LYS A 159 -0.62 5.85 12.06
N GLY A 160 -0.44 4.89 11.15
CA GLY A 160 -1.13 4.90 9.86
C GLY A 160 -2.64 4.73 10.00
N ALA A 161 -3.08 3.79 10.85
CA ALA A 161 -4.49 3.55 11.12
C ALA A 161 -5.17 4.79 11.71
N GLN A 162 -4.58 5.39 12.75
CA GLN A 162 -5.11 6.62 13.35
C GLN A 162 -5.13 7.81 12.39
N LEU A 163 -4.12 7.94 11.51
CA LEU A 163 -4.14 8.98 10.48
C LEU A 163 -5.37 8.84 9.57
N ILE A 164 -5.69 7.62 9.15
CA ILE A 164 -6.86 7.37 8.30
C ILE A 164 -8.16 7.67 9.07
N GLU A 165 -8.22 7.42 10.36
CA GLU A 165 -9.39 7.80 11.18
C GLU A 165 -9.60 9.32 11.24
N LEU A 166 -8.50 10.07 11.36
CA LEU A 166 -8.50 11.53 11.50
C LEU A 166 -8.70 12.28 10.18
N VAL A 167 -8.37 11.68 9.05
CA VAL A 167 -8.48 12.31 7.72
C VAL A 167 -9.93 12.44 7.30
N ALA A 168 -10.28 13.57 6.65
CA ALA A 168 -11.61 13.82 6.11
C ALA A 168 -12.07 12.68 5.18
N PRO A 169 -13.35 12.25 5.26
CA PRO A 169 -13.86 11.13 4.47
C PRO A 169 -13.59 11.22 2.97
N ALA A 170 -13.68 12.42 2.40
CA ALA A 170 -13.40 12.66 0.98
C ALA A 170 -11.98 12.29 0.52
N LEU A 171 -11.01 12.25 1.44
CA LEU A 171 -9.63 11.87 1.16
C LEU A 171 -9.35 10.37 1.39
N LYS A 172 -10.32 9.61 1.91
CA LYS A 172 -10.15 8.18 2.19
C LYS A 172 -10.43 7.30 0.99
N THR A 173 -11.10 7.83 -0.03
CA THR A 173 -11.51 7.11 -1.23
C THR A 173 -10.86 7.71 -2.48
N PRO A 174 -10.69 6.93 -3.57
CA PRO A 174 -10.15 7.44 -4.83
C PRO A 174 -11.13 8.31 -5.62
N GLU A 175 -12.37 8.47 -5.16
CA GLU A 175 -13.44 9.18 -5.89
C GLU A 175 -13.11 10.65 -6.17
N LEU A 176 -12.51 11.35 -5.19
CA LEU A 176 -12.10 12.74 -5.38
C LEU A 176 -11.09 12.87 -6.53
N THR A 177 -10.11 11.96 -6.57
CA THR A 177 -9.14 11.92 -7.67
C THR A 177 -9.84 11.60 -9.00
N ALA A 178 -10.76 10.64 -9.01
CA ALA A 178 -11.51 10.27 -10.20
C ALA A 178 -12.31 11.44 -10.77
N ARG A 179 -13.01 12.20 -9.92
CA ARG A 179 -13.75 13.42 -10.33
C ARG A 179 -12.82 14.49 -10.92
N TRP A 180 -11.65 14.68 -10.34
CA TRP A 180 -10.68 15.64 -10.88
C TRP A 180 -10.12 15.20 -12.21
N GLU A 181 -9.77 13.93 -12.36
CA GLU A 181 -9.30 13.36 -13.64
C GLU A 181 -10.37 13.44 -14.73
N GLN A 182 -11.64 13.18 -14.40
CA GLN A 182 -12.77 13.35 -15.32
C GLN A 182 -12.89 14.80 -15.79
N ARG A 183 -12.81 15.76 -14.87
CA ARG A 183 -12.87 17.19 -15.21
C ARG A 183 -11.69 17.63 -16.06
N LEU A 184 -10.47 17.18 -15.73
CA LEU A 184 -9.28 17.44 -16.54
C LEU A 184 -9.40 16.88 -17.95
N SER A 185 -9.93 15.65 -18.08
CA SER A 185 -10.22 15.05 -19.38
C SER A 185 -11.22 15.85 -20.18
N ASN A 186 -12.29 16.37 -19.53
CA ASN A 186 -13.27 17.24 -20.17
C ASN A 186 -12.66 18.56 -20.64
N ILE A 187 -11.78 19.17 -19.83
CA ILE A 187 -11.06 20.39 -20.21
C ILE A 187 -10.16 20.12 -21.42
N ALA A 188 -9.42 18.99 -21.43
CA ALA A 188 -8.57 18.61 -22.54
C ALA A 188 -9.35 18.39 -23.86
N ARG A 189 -10.62 18.00 -23.75
CA ARG A 189 -11.54 17.84 -24.89
C ARG A 189 -12.28 19.13 -25.26
N GLY A 190 -11.96 20.27 -24.63
CA GLY A 190 -12.62 21.55 -24.86
C GLY A 190 -14.03 21.71 -24.27
N LYS A 191 -14.44 20.79 -23.38
CA LYS A 191 -15.78 20.75 -22.76
C LYS A 191 -15.83 21.33 -21.35
N GLY A 192 -14.80 22.02 -20.87
CA GLY A 192 -14.72 22.56 -19.51
C GLY A 192 -13.86 23.80 -19.40
N SER A 193 -14.01 24.53 -18.28
CA SER A 193 -13.27 25.73 -17.96
C SER A 193 -12.11 25.45 -16.99
N LYS A 194 -10.88 25.78 -17.40
CA LYS A 194 -9.68 25.70 -16.52
C LYS A 194 -9.84 26.62 -15.31
N THR A 195 -10.41 27.80 -15.50
CA THR A 195 -10.53 28.82 -14.42
C THR A 195 -11.47 28.34 -13.32
N GLU A 196 -12.62 27.78 -13.69
CA GLU A 196 -13.59 27.21 -12.75
C GLU A 196 -12.99 25.99 -12.02
N PHE A 197 -12.32 25.11 -12.74
CA PHE A 197 -11.64 23.97 -12.14
C PHE A 197 -10.62 24.38 -11.08
N MET A 198 -9.81 25.41 -11.36
CA MET A 198 -8.82 25.93 -10.40
C MET A 198 -9.47 26.62 -9.21
N ALA A 199 -10.60 27.32 -9.40
CA ALA A 199 -11.36 27.91 -8.31
C ALA A 199 -11.91 26.85 -7.37
N ASP A 200 -12.51 25.79 -7.91
CA ASP A 200 -13.08 24.69 -7.13
C ASP A 200 -12.01 23.92 -6.35
N ILE A 201 -10.83 23.66 -6.95
CA ILE A 201 -9.71 23.04 -6.22
C ILE A 201 -9.29 23.89 -5.02
N ARG A 202 -9.17 25.22 -5.22
CA ARG A 202 -8.79 26.12 -4.13
C ARG A 202 -9.84 26.14 -3.03
N GLN A 203 -11.11 26.22 -3.40
CA GLN A 203 -12.21 26.17 -2.45
C GLN A 203 -12.23 24.85 -1.68
N ASN A 204 -12.11 23.72 -2.37
CA ASN A 204 -12.04 22.38 -1.76
C ASN A 204 -10.88 22.28 -0.76
N ALA A 205 -9.70 22.82 -1.12
CA ALA A 205 -8.55 22.85 -0.21
C ALA A 205 -8.82 23.66 1.05
N VAL A 206 -9.49 24.83 0.92
CA VAL A 206 -9.88 25.66 2.08
C VAL A 206 -10.88 24.94 2.96
N GLU A 207 -11.87 24.27 2.38
CA GLU A 207 -12.89 23.49 3.11
C GLU A 207 -12.27 22.31 3.86
N LEU A 208 -11.36 21.56 3.23
CA LEU A 208 -10.60 20.48 3.86
C LEU A 208 -9.77 20.98 5.05
N VAL A 209 -9.08 22.12 4.89
CA VAL A 209 -8.30 22.71 5.99
C VAL A 209 -9.22 23.14 7.13
N LYS A 210 -10.34 23.79 6.83
CA LYS A 210 -11.33 24.18 7.84
C LYS A 210 -11.87 22.96 8.58
N SER A 211 -12.22 21.88 7.88
CA SER A 211 -12.72 20.63 8.50
C SER A 211 -11.69 20.03 9.47
N VAL A 212 -10.40 20.02 9.10
CA VAL A 212 -9.33 19.53 9.98
C VAL A 212 -9.11 20.43 11.21
N ILE A 213 -9.26 21.77 11.06
CA ILE A 213 -9.11 22.70 12.18
C ILE A 213 -10.28 22.57 13.17
N THR A 214 -11.49 22.34 12.68
CA THR A 214 -12.70 22.20 13.51
C THR A 214 -12.84 20.79 14.12
N ASP A 215 -12.12 19.81 13.63
CA ASP A 215 -12.11 18.46 14.17
C ASP A 215 -11.43 18.45 15.54
N THR A 216 -12.13 17.93 16.54
CA THR A 216 -11.64 17.79 17.92
C THR A 216 -10.92 16.47 18.15
N ALA A 217 -10.82 15.62 17.13
CA ALA A 217 -10.17 14.33 17.23
C ALA A 217 -8.65 14.48 17.51
N ILE A 218 -8.18 13.85 18.56
CA ILE A 218 -6.79 13.95 19.02
C ILE A 218 -6.06 12.65 18.69
N TYR A 219 -4.90 12.78 18.03
CA TYR A 219 -3.99 11.66 17.85
C TYR A 219 -3.54 11.10 19.20
N LYS A 220 -3.78 9.82 19.44
CA LYS A 220 -3.32 9.09 20.62
C LYS A 220 -2.18 8.16 20.20
N ALA A 221 -0.98 8.41 20.70
CA ALA A 221 0.14 7.54 20.40
C ALA A 221 0.01 6.20 21.15
N ASP A 222 -0.13 5.09 20.42
CA ASP A 222 -0.25 3.74 21.01
C ASP A 222 1.12 3.16 21.40
N ASN A 223 2.18 3.73 20.88
CA ASN A 223 3.55 3.31 21.14
C ASN A 223 4.20 4.06 22.30
N ILE A 224 3.39 4.50 23.26
CA ILE A 224 3.90 5.16 24.47
C ILE A 224 4.63 4.12 25.31
N SER A 225 5.91 4.36 25.54
CA SER A 225 6.70 3.52 26.43
C SER A 225 6.52 3.94 27.91
N LYS A 226 6.83 3.04 28.82
CA LYS A 226 6.86 3.35 30.27
C LYS A 226 8.04 4.25 30.66
N THR A 227 8.96 4.53 29.74
CA THR A 227 10.16 5.33 29.98
C THR A 227 9.83 6.81 29.85
N LYS A 228 10.20 7.59 30.85
CA LYS A 228 10.07 9.06 30.83
C LYS A 228 11.29 9.70 30.19
N CYS A 229 11.06 10.80 29.49
CA CYS A 229 12.11 11.62 28.91
C CYS A 229 12.95 12.25 30.02
N PRO A 230 14.29 12.13 29.98
CA PRO A 230 15.14 12.71 31.00
C PRO A 230 15.20 14.24 30.99
N VAL A 231 14.75 14.87 29.90
CA VAL A 231 14.76 16.33 29.71
C VAL A 231 13.47 16.99 30.17
N CYS A 232 12.30 16.47 29.74
CA CYS A 232 11.00 17.12 30.01
C CYS A 232 10.04 16.26 30.87
N GLY A 233 10.41 15.05 31.28
CA GLY A 233 9.60 14.17 32.12
C GLY A 233 8.40 13.51 31.45
N LYS A 234 8.05 13.87 30.20
CA LYS A 234 6.95 13.25 29.45
C LYS A 234 7.30 11.82 29.04
N PHE A 235 6.30 10.97 28.87
CA PHE A 235 6.53 9.61 28.36
C PHE A 235 7.12 9.65 26.95
N MET A 236 7.99 8.68 26.65
CA MET A 236 8.64 8.58 25.34
C MET A 236 7.89 7.58 24.45
N LEU A 237 7.96 7.79 23.13
CA LEU A 237 7.41 6.90 22.14
C LEU A 237 8.45 5.87 21.72
N LEU A 238 8.06 4.61 21.64
CA LEU A 238 8.90 3.53 21.12
C LEU A 238 8.71 3.45 19.61
N VAL A 239 9.77 3.69 18.85
CA VAL A 239 9.76 3.71 17.38
C VAL A 239 10.81 2.73 16.85
N ASN A 240 10.44 1.96 15.82
CA ASN A 240 11.38 1.11 15.12
C ASN A 240 12.21 1.95 14.14
N GLY A 241 13.48 2.16 14.44
CA GLY A 241 14.43 2.85 13.59
C GLY A 241 15.26 1.87 12.73
N LYS A 242 15.98 2.38 11.73
CA LYS A 242 16.88 1.57 10.86
C LYS A 242 17.94 0.76 11.64
N ARG A 243 18.29 1.16 12.85
CA ARG A 243 19.32 0.53 13.71
C ARG A 243 18.75 -0.11 14.97
N GLY A 244 17.46 -0.40 15.02
CA GLY A 244 16.78 -0.97 16.19
C GLY A 244 15.74 -0.02 16.79
N LYS A 245 15.16 -0.44 17.92
CA LYS A 245 14.13 0.33 18.59
C LYS A 245 14.72 1.57 19.27
N MET A 246 14.06 2.70 19.10
CA MET A 246 14.42 3.99 19.67
C MET A 246 13.28 4.58 20.50
N LEU A 247 13.63 5.27 21.55
CA LEU A 247 12.73 6.06 22.36
C LEU A 247 12.84 7.53 21.95
N ILE A 248 11.72 8.12 21.54
CA ILE A 248 11.62 9.52 21.09
C ILE A 248 10.64 10.25 22.01
N CYS A 249 11.00 11.45 22.44
CA CYS A 249 10.11 12.27 23.27
C CYS A 249 8.83 12.62 22.51
N GLN A 250 7.67 12.56 23.19
CA GLN A 250 6.38 12.99 22.63
C GLN A 250 6.37 14.49 22.31
N ASP A 251 7.11 15.26 23.08
CA ASP A 251 7.22 16.70 22.88
C ASP A 251 8.21 17.01 21.77
N ARG A 252 7.68 17.57 20.66
CA ARG A 252 8.48 17.93 19.50
C ARG A 252 9.46 19.06 19.77
N THR A 253 9.15 19.92 20.73
CA THR A 253 10.04 21.03 21.13
C THR A 253 11.21 20.51 21.96
N CYS A 254 11.01 19.42 22.74
CA CYS A 254 12.06 18.77 23.49
C CYS A 254 13.03 17.99 22.59
N GLY A 255 12.52 17.31 21.56
CA GLY A 255 13.30 16.59 20.53
C GLY A 255 14.21 15.46 21.04
N HIS A 256 14.21 15.13 22.34
CA HIS A 256 15.10 14.12 22.92
C HIS A 256 14.86 12.73 22.33
N ARG A 257 15.96 12.04 21.98
CA ARG A 257 15.95 10.69 21.41
C ARG A 257 17.01 9.84 22.09
N GLN A 258 16.68 8.58 22.40
CA GLN A 258 17.63 7.62 22.94
C GLN A 258 17.33 6.21 22.42
N PRO A 259 18.32 5.32 22.27
CA PRO A 259 18.07 3.92 21.97
C PRO A 259 17.31 3.26 23.12
N GLU A 260 16.41 2.31 22.79
CA GLU A 260 15.82 1.47 23.83
C GLU A 260 16.94 0.65 24.47
N LYS A 261 17.13 0.78 25.80
CA LYS A 261 18.06 -0.09 26.53
C LYS A 261 17.48 -1.50 26.46
N GLN A 262 18.08 -2.38 25.66
CA GLN A 262 17.86 -3.81 25.83
C GLN A 262 18.36 -4.14 27.24
N ASN A 263 17.52 -4.78 28.02
CA ASN A 263 17.96 -5.37 29.31
C ASN A 263 18.98 -6.47 28.96
N ASP A 264 20.24 -6.09 28.90
CA ASP A 264 21.35 -7.03 28.80
C ASP A 264 21.41 -7.85 30.11
N PHE A 265 20.80 -9.01 30.06
CA PHE A 265 21.23 -10.08 30.94
C PHE A 265 22.67 -10.45 30.55
N GLY A 266 23.63 -9.78 31.18
CA GLY A 266 25.00 -10.24 31.31
C GLY A 266 25.92 -10.15 30.09
N PHE A 267 26.32 -8.93 29.67
CA PHE A 267 27.64 -8.74 29.08
C PHE A 267 28.22 -7.38 29.50
N LYS A 268 29.35 -7.38 30.17
CA LYS A 268 30.10 -6.18 30.59
C LYS A 268 30.59 -5.46 29.31
N SER A 269 29.96 -4.34 28.94
CA SER A 269 30.45 -3.53 27.83
C SER A 269 31.64 -2.70 28.22
N SER A 270 32.73 -2.81 27.48
CA SER A 270 33.95 -2.05 27.65
C SER A 270 33.73 -0.55 27.43
N LYS A 271 34.43 0.30 28.21
CA LYS A 271 34.40 1.77 28.11
C LYS A 271 34.69 2.38 26.73
N LYS A 272 35.06 1.56 25.75
CA LYS A 272 35.29 1.96 24.35
C LYS A 272 34.00 2.18 23.56
N ALA A 273 32.91 1.49 23.86
CA ALA A 273 31.62 1.60 23.16
C ALA A 273 30.87 2.92 23.46
N SER A 274 31.06 3.49 24.68
CA SER A 274 30.38 4.74 25.06
C SER A 274 30.94 5.97 24.31
N ARG A 275 32.26 5.99 24.00
CA ARG A 275 32.92 7.08 23.28
C ARG A 275 32.53 7.07 21.76
N ILE A 276 32.29 5.90 21.17
CA ILE A 276 31.86 5.76 19.78
C ILE A 276 30.40 6.24 19.63
N ASN A 277 29.53 5.92 20.59
CA ASN A 277 28.15 6.39 20.57
C ASN A 277 28.04 7.92 20.74
N GLN A 278 28.87 8.55 21.58
CA GLN A 278 28.86 10.01 21.70
C GLN A 278 29.32 10.73 20.42
N LYS A 279 30.35 10.20 19.76
CA LYS A 279 30.83 10.76 18.47
C LYS A 279 29.82 10.57 17.32
N MET A 280 29.05 9.49 17.35
CA MET A 280 27.99 9.25 16.33
C MET A 280 26.74 10.10 16.59
N ILE A 281 26.42 10.44 17.83
CA ILE A 281 25.29 11.31 18.17
C ILE A 281 25.59 12.76 17.73
N SER A 282 26.82 13.25 17.86
CA SER A 282 27.19 14.60 17.43
C SER A 282 27.23 14.77 15.91
N GLN A 283 27.50 13.73 15.13
CA GLN A 283 27.48 13.77 13.67
C GLN A 283 26.05 13.83 13.07
N TYR A 284 25.01 13.49 13.84
CA TYR A 284 23.61 13.50 13.38
C TYR A 284 22.80 14.67 13.93
N SER A 285 23.36 15.49 14.81
CA SER A 285 22.71 16.72 15.29
C SER A 285 22.81 17.91 14.33
N ASP A 286 23.72 17.82 13.34
CA ASP A 286 24.06 18.95 12.46
C ASP A 286 23.43 18.90 11.05
N GLN A 287 22.57 17.94 10.75
CA GLN A 287 21.89 17.92 9.44
C GLN A 287 20.39 18.13 9.55
N GLY A 288 20.01 19.38 9.29
CA GLY A 288 18.77 19.80 8.64
C GLY A 288 17.47 19.45 9.34
N SER A 289 16.73 20.45 9.69
CA SER A 289 15.33 20.42 10.14
C SER A 289 14.47 19.47 9.26
N ILE A 290 14.35 18.23 9.69
CA ILE A 290 13.39 17.29 9.12
C ILE A 290 12.09 17.45 9.89
N GLY A 291 11.09 18.05 9.24
CA GLY A 291 9.72 18.00 9.67
C GLY A 291 9.11 19.32 10.13
N GLN A 292 9.07 20.28 9.25
CA GLN A 292 7.97 21.25 9.35
C GLN A 292 6.68 20.48 9.06
N SER A 293 5.76 20.44 10.03
CA SER A 293 4.45 19.84 9.79
C SER A 293 3.75 20.67 8.71
N LEU A 294 2.89 20.03 7.90
CA LEU A 294 2.07 20.74 6.92
C LEU A 294 1.35 21.93 7.55
N GLY A 295 0.96 21.83 8.84
CA GLY A 295 0.38 22.91 9.63
C GLY A 295 1.33 24.07 9.90
N ASP A 296 2.63 23.81 10.11
CA ASP A 296 3.62 24.88 10.35
C ASP A 296 3.97 25.60 9.05
N LEU A 297 4.01 24.87 7.93
CA LEU A 297 4.17 25.46 6.59
C LEU A 297 2.96 26.33 6.20
N LEU A 298 1.75 25.85 6.50
CA LEU A 298 0.51 26.60 6.29
C LEU A 298 0.42 27.84 7.16
N LYS A 299 0.79 27.77 8.44
CA LYS A 299 0.85 28.96 9.34
C LYS A 299 1.88 29.98 8.86
N ALA A 300 3.05 29.53 8.38
CA ALA A 300 4.07 30.41 7.84
C ALA A 300 3.63 31.07 6.52
N ALA A 301 2.90 30.35 5.67
CA ALA A 301 2.33 30.90 4.43
C ALA A 301 1.23 31.93 4.72
N LEU A 302 0.31 31.66 5.63
CA LEU A 302 -0.75 32.58 6.05
C LEU A 302 -0.20 33.82 6.73
N ALA A 303 0.87 33.70 7.53
CA ALA A 303 1.53 34.84 8.16
C ALA A 303 2.22 35.76 7.13
N LYS A 304 2.75 35.20 6.03
CA LYS A 304 3.32 35.99 4.91
C LYS A 304 2.24 36.72 4.12
N GLU A 305 1.10 36.09 3.90
CA GLU A 305 -0.01 36.70 3.15
C GLU A 305 -0.69 37.83 3.93
N ASN A 306 -0.75 37.73 5.26
CA ASN A 306 -1.26 38.80 6.10
C ASN A 306 -0.31 40.00 6.17
N LYS A 307 1.02 39.80 6.15
CA LYS A 307 1.99 40.92 6.06
C LYS A 307 1.99 41.62 4.72
N ALA A 308 1.69 40.93 3.63
CA ALA A 308 1.59 41.53 2.30
C ALA A 308 0.28 42.33 2.05
N LYS A 309 -0.66 42.28 2.98
CA LYS A 309 -1.92 43.05 2.94
C LYS A 309 -1.89 44.28 3.85
N GLU A 310 -0.85 44.42 4.67
CA GLU A 310 -0.64 45.57 5.56
C GLU A 310 0.42 46.57 5.00
N GLU A 311 1.09 46.21 3.90
CA GLU A 311 1.88 47.14 3.05
C GLU A 311 1.06 47.50 1.78
#